data_4d378df5ebf97e2d3a0f3359725e1bff
#
_entry.id   4d378df5ebf97e2d3a0f3359725e1bff
#
_cell.length_a   1.000
_cell.length_b   1.000
_cell.length_c   1.000
_cell.angle_alpha   90.00
_cell.angle_beta   90.00
_cell.angle_gamma   90.00
#
_symmetry.space_group_name_H-M   'P 1'
#
loop_
_entity.id
_entity.type
_entity.pdbx_description
1 polymer ?
#
loop_
_entity_poly.entity_id
_entity_poly.type
_entity_poly.pdbx_seq_one_letter_code
_entity_poly.pdbx_strand_id
1 'polypeptide(L)'
;MTMLVTLPVLAETAYGSLQVQNTTQPEIIHAGIFVSGFGNFNVEQGSFSTNFFLILSSDTPVTIDDIQLMYGRMTSVETIVDTPGLKNYLISAEMTTTPDLHRYPFDSHTLPIQIKHKHKNDKQAVFVIDTARTGLDKETVLPGWEFYGSSAYVTNKTFLNASESYSRAVFTYNVQRDTLSTLLKFFLPILIIVIISLCSLLMKTSSRLGVNASMFLAAVMIHWRIADAIPLVGYATFLDEFMIITYATLGMVVVTGIVTLMLAEAKDTAQIERVNRWSLRIIPPLSIGLYCLLFLTLLV
;
A
#
# COMPACT_ATOMS: atom_id res chain seq x y z
N MET A 1 -93.75 5.20 36.16
CA MET A 1 -93.18 3.83 36.03
C MET A 1 -92.01 3.90 35.05
N THR A 2 -90.88 4.23 35.56
CA THR A 2 -89.67 4.51 34.77
C THR A 2 -88.60 3.50 35.12
N MET A 3 -88.33 2.66 34.18
CA MET A 3 -87.36 1.55 34.32
C MET A 3 -85.97 1.98 34.01
N LEU A 4 -85.08 1.99 35.01
CA LEU A 4 -83.65 2.28 34.86
C LEU A 4 -82.96 1.00 34.36
N VAL A 5 -82.35 1.09 33.20
CA VAL A 5 -81.47 0.07 32.68
C VAL A 5 -80.02 0.43 32.97
N THR A 6 -79.39 -0.35 33.83
CA THR A 6 -77.94 -0.21 34.14
C THR A 6 -77.19 -1.11 33.17
N LEU A 7 -76.27 -0.49 32.40
CA LEU A 7 -75.26 -1.19 31.58
C LEU A 7 -74.03 -1.52 32.42
N PRO A 8 -73.42 -2.71 32.30
CA PRO A 8 -72.16 -3.02 32.94
C PRO A 8 -71.01 -2.51 32.10
N VAL A 9 -70.12 -1.75 32.77
CA VAL A 9 -68.82 -1.35 32.22
C VAL A 9 -67.92 -2.56 32.22
N LEU A 10 -67.55 -3.03 31.05
CA LEU A 10 -66.48 -4.03 30.84
C LEU A 10 -65.13 -3.31 30.96
N ALA A 11 -64.40 -3.58 32.05
CA ALA A 11 -63.03 -3.23 32.20
C ALA A 11 -62.15 -4.14 31.32
N GLU A 12 -61.67 -3.60 30.23
CA GLU A 12 -60.70 -4.26 29.35
C GLU A 12 -59.31 -4.17 30.01
N THR A 13 -58.89 -5.25 30.67
CA THR A 13 -57.51 -5.43 31.15
C THR A 13 -56.58 -5.63 29.96
N ALA A 14 -55.91 -4.54 29.56
CA ALA A 14 -54.78 -4.58 28.63
C ALA A 14 -53.63 -5.35 29.26
N TYR A 15 -53.54 -6.66 28.95
CA TYR A 15 -52.31 -7.42 29.15
C TYR A 15 -51.28 -6.93 28.14
N GLY A 16 -50.48 -5.92 28.56
CA GLY A 16 -49.23 -5.58 27.84
C GLY A 16 -48.29 -6.78 27.91
N SER A 17 -48.19 -7.52 26.81
CA SER A 17 -47.12 -8.51 26.63
C SER A 17 -45.78 -7.78 26.69
N LEU A 18 -45.12 -7.82 27.85
CA LEU A 18 -43.69 -7.50 27.94
C LEU A 18 -42.99 -8.51 27.03
N GLN A 19 -42.62 -8.05 25.84
CA GLN A 19 -41.63 -8.72 25.02
C GLN A 19 -40.34 -8.63 25.81
N VAL A 20 -40.01 -9.68 26.52
CA VAL A 20 -38.65 -9.93 27.02
C VAL A 20 -37.78 -10.05 25.78
N GLN A 21 -37.11 -8.96 25.40
CA GLN A 21 -36.00 -9.08 24.50
C GLN A 21 -34.95 -9.96 25.20
N ASN A 22 -34.93 -11.24 24.83
CA ASN A 22 -33.83 -12.12 25.15
C ASN A 22 -32.59 -11.51 24.48
N THR A 23 -31.89 -10.66 25.19
CA THR A 23 -30.53 -10.25 24.84
C THR A 23 -29.63 -11.46 25.12
N THR A 24 -29.67 -12.43 24.24
CA THR A 24 -28.64 -13.45 24.17
C THR A 24 -27.31 -12.74 24.04
N GLN A 25 -26.40 -12.99 24.97
CA GLN A 25 -25.03 -12.45 24.87
C GLN A 25 -24.45 -12.92 23.53
N PRO A 26 -23.70 -12.04 22.83
CA PRO A 26 -23.09 -12.42 21.57
C PRO A 26 -22.13 -13.61 21.78
N GLU A 27 -22.11 -14.50 20.83
CA GLU A 27 -21.14 -15.59 20.76
C GLU A 27 -19.72 -15.01 20.67
N ILE A 28 -18.82 -15.49 21.52
CA ILE A 28 -17.42 -15.08 21.50
C ILE A 28 -16.62 -16.08 20.67
N ILE A 29 -15.99 -15.57 19.61
CA ILE A 29 -15.13 -16.35 18.72
C ILE A 29 -13.69 -15.86 18.88
N HIS A 30 -12.84 -16.66 19.52
CA HIS A 30 -11.41 -16.39 19.59
C HIS A 30 -10.80 -16.76 18.25
N ALA A 31 -10.14 -15.80 17.60
CA ALA A 31 -9.50 -15.98 16.31
C ALA A 31 -8.01 -15.64 16.39
N GLY A 32 -7.17 -16.60 15.98
CA GLY A 32 -5.73 -16.42 15.81
C GLY A 32 -5.33 -16.68 14.35
N ILE A 33 -4.41 -15.90 13.83
CA ILE A 33 -3.79 -16.15 12.52
C ILE A 33 -2.28 -16.25 12.68
N PHE A 34 -1.73 -17.41 12.31
CA PHE A 34 -0.29 -17.60 12.20
C PHE A 34 0.09 -17.73 10.72
N VAL A 35 0.78 -16.71 10.19
CA VAL A 35 1.20 -16.70 8.79
C VAL A 35 2.47 -17.52 8.63
N SER A 36 2.40 -18.55 7.77
CA SER A 36 3.52 -19.41 7.42
C SER A 36 4.30 -18.93 6.19
N GLY A 37 3.71 -18.05 5.37
CA GLY A 37 4.39 -17.50 4.21
C GLY A 37 3.59 -16.45 3.48
N PHE A 38 4.32 -15.50 2.89
CA PHE A 38 3.81 -14.60 1.88
C PHE A 38 4.40 -14.98 0.52
N GLY A 39 3.57 -14.96 -0.50
CA GLY A 39 4.03 -15.10 -1.88
C GLY A 39 4.39 -13.75 -2.49
N ASN A 40 4.09 -13.58 -3.78
CA ASN A 40 4.41 -12.34 -4.48
C ASN A 40 3.47 -11.21 -4.04
N PHE A 41 4.04 -10.05 -3.68
CA PHE A 41 3.30 -8.80 -3.53
C PHE A 41 3.44 -7.99 -4.82
N ASN A 42 2.37 -7.95 -5.60
CA ASN A 42 2.28 -7.14 -6.82
C ASN A 42 1.71 -5.76 -6.48
N VAL A 43 2.59 -4.76 -6.45
CA VAL A 43 2.20 -3.37 -6.13
C VAL A 43 1.31 -2.78 -7.20
N GLU A 44 1.53 -3.11 -8.49
CA GLU A 44 0.72 -2.64 -9.62
C GLU A 44 -0.74 -3.05 -9.48
N GLN A 45 -0.99 -4.29 -9.10
CA GLN A 45 -2.34 -4.83 -8.90
C GLN A 45 -2.88 -4.62 -7.48
N GLY A 46 -2.03 -4.19 -6.55
CA GLY A 46 -2.38 -4.12 -5.14
C GLY A 46 -2.76 -5.49 -4.57
N SER A 47 -2.12 -6.57 -5.03
CA SER A 47 -2.47 -7.94 -4.63
C SER A 47 -1.29 -8.69 -4.03
N PHE A 48 -1.57 -9.58 -3.09
CA PHE A 48 -0.58 -10.48 -2.52
C PHE A 48 -1.19 -11.85 -2.22
N SER A 49 -0.37 -12.89 -2.31
CA SER A 49 -0.75 -14.23 -1.87
C SER A 49 -0.16 -14.51 -0.50
N THR A 50 -0.86 -15.32 0.29
CA THR A 50 -0.41 -15.70 1.63
C THR A 50 -0.92 -17.09 2.01
N ASN A 51 -0.11 -17.78 2.80
CA ASN A 51 -0.48 -19.04 3.44
C ASN A 51 -0.49 -18.81 4.95
N PHE A 52 -1.57 -19.17 5.61
CA PHE A 52 -1.70 -18.97 7.05
C PHE A 52 -2.57 -20.05 7.69
N PHE A 53 -2.32 -20.29 8.96
CA PHE A 53 -3.19 -21.07 9.81
C PHE A 53 -4.23 -20.14 10.42
N LEU A 54 -5.52 -20.45 10.20
CA LEU A 54 -6.64 -19.81 10.88
C LEU A 54 -7.07 -20.72 12.02
N ILE A 55 -6.92 -20.23 13.24
CA ILE A 55 -7.26 -20.96 14.46
C ILE A 55 -8.48 -20.29 15.09
N LEU A 56 -9.56 -21.03 15.19
CA LEU A 56 -10.84 -20.58 15.77
C LEU A 56 -11.13 -21.38 17.03
N SER A 57 -11.49 -20.68 18.10
CA SER A 57 -11.97 -21.30 19.34
C SER A 57 -13.24 -20.62 19.81
N SER A 58 -14.30 -21.40 20.05
CA SER A 58 -15.60 -20.91 20.50
C SER A 58 -16.34 -22.02 21.26
N ASP A 59 -17.22 -21.64 22.19
CA ASP A 59 -18.09 -22.56 22.91
C ASP A 59 -19.23 -23.10 21.99
N THR A 60 -19.54 -22.37 20.93
CA THR A 60 -20.49 -22.80 19.90
C THR A 60 -19.76 -23.32 18.67
N PRO A 61 -20.33 -24.25 17.91
CA PRO A 61 -19.70 -24.76 16.69
C PRO A 61 -19.53 -23.64 15.65
N VAL A 62 -18.29 -23.32 15.29
CA VAL A 62 -17.91 -22.41 14.21
C VAL A 62 -17.06 -23.16 13.23
N THR A 63 -17.36 -23.04 11.95
CA THR A 63 -16.64 -23.70 10.87
C THR A 63 -16.08 -22.68 9.88
N ILE A 64 -15.25 -23.12 8.96
CA ILE A 64 -14.71 -22.23 7.90
C ILE A 64 -15.82 -21.66 7.01
N ASP A 65 -16.92 -22.37 6.85
CA ASP A 65 -18.06 -21.92 6.04
C ASP A 65 -18.77 -20.70 6.67
N ASP A 66 -18.62 -20.49 7.98
CA ASP A 66 -19.15 -19.34 8.70
C ASP A 66 -18.25 -18.12 8.59
N ILE A 67 -17.03 -18.29 8.11
CA ILE A 67 -16.00 -17.23 8.04
C ILE A 67 -15.93 -16.68 6.62
N GLN A 68 -15.95 -15.36 6.52
CA GLN A 68 -15.72 -14.63 5.28
C GLN A 68 -14.38 -13.90 5.34
N LEU A 69 -13.49 -14.20 4.39
CA LEU A 69 -12.30 -13.41 4.13
C LEU A 69 -12.70 -12.12 3.42
N MET A 70 -12.23 -10.99 3.95
CA MET A 70 -12.52 -9.66 3.39
C MET A 70 -11.38 -9.24 2.45
N TYR A 71 -11.74 -8.58 1.37
CA TYR A 71 -10.76 -8.08 0.38
C TYR A 71 -9.79 -9.15 -0.15
N GLY A 72 -10.33 -10.35 -0.37
CA GLY A 72 -9.58 -11.48 -0.88
C GLY A 72 -10.44 -12.71 -1.06
N ARG A 73 -9.80 -13.76 -1.55
CA ARG A 73 -10.42 -15.08 -1.74
C ARG A 73 -9.52 -16.17 -1.20
N MET A 74 -10.11 -17.17 -0.58
CA MET A 74 -9.44 -18.42 -0.25
C MET A 74 -9.26 -19.22 -1.54
N THR A 75 -8.05 -19.64 -1.84
CA THR A 75 -7.74 -20.48 -3.01
C THR A 75 -7.67 -21.96 -2.65
N SER A 76 -7.26 -22.28 -1.42
CA SER A 76 -7.35 -23.60 -0.84
C SER A 76 -7.59 -23.51 0.65
N VAL A 77 -8.27 -24.54 1.20
CA VAL A 77 -8.52 -24.72 2.62
C VAL A 77 -8.27 -26.18 2.96
N GLU A 78 -7.40 -26.44 3.91
CA GLU A 78 -7.12 -27.75 4.46
C GLU A 78 -7.43 -27.74 5.96
N THR A 79 -8.20 -28.71 6.42
CA THR A 79 -8.53 -28.86 7.84
C THR A 79 -7.43 -29.63 8.56
N ILE A 80 -6.74 -28.98 9.49
CA ILE A 80 -5.68 -29.59 10.29
C ILE A 80 -6.21 -30.16 11.62
N VAL A 81 -7.09 -29.38 12.29
CA VAL A 81 -7.74 -29.82 13.54
C VAL A 81 -9.22 -29.50 13.44
N ASP A 82 -10.04 -30.51 13.74
CA ASP A 82 -11.49 -30.39 13.80
C ASP A 82 -11.99 -31.05 15.09
N THR A 83 -11.97 -30.31 16.19
CA THR A 83 -12.49 -30.76 17.49
C THR A 83 -13.58 -29.82 17.97
N PRO A 84 -14.48 -30.26 18.86
CA PRO A 84 -15.41 -29.38 19.52
C PRO A 84 -14.65 -28.23 20.23
N GLY A 85 -14.97 -26.99 19.91
CA GLY A 85 -14.36 -25.80 20.52
C GLY A 85 -13.01 -25.35 19.95
N LEU A 86 -12.34 -26.13 19.09
CA LEU A 86 -11.09 -25.72 18.43
C LEU A 86 -11.04 -26.22 16.98
N LYS A 87 -10.89 -25.28 16.07
CA LYS A 87 -10.70 -25.54 14.65
C LYS A 87 -9.38 -24.91 14.19
N ASN A 88 -8.64 -25.63 13.37
CA ASN A 88 -7.41 -25.12 12.76
C ASN A 88 -7.43 -25.46 11.26
N TYR A 89 -7.33 -24.42 10.44
CA TYR A 89 -7.35 -24.52 8.99
C TYR A 89 -6.07 -23.94 8.42
N LEU A 90 -5.42 -24.68 7.52
CA LEU A 90 -4.37 -24.10 6.66
C LEU A 90 -5.04 -23.53 5.42
N ILE A 91 -4.88 -22.23 5.22
CA ILE A 91 -5.54 -21.48 4.16
C ILE A 91 -4.49 -20.87 3.25
N SER A 92 -4.62 -21.11 1.94
CA SER A 92 -3.97 -20.30 0.92
C SER A 92 -4.97 -19.28 0.42
N ALA A 93 -4.55 -18.02 0.33
CA ALA A 93 -5.43 -16.94 -0.06
C ALA A 93 -4.73 -15.92 -0.97
N GLU A 94 -5.52 -15.33 -1.87
CA GLU A 94 -5.16 -14.12 -2.60
C GLU A 94 -5.90 -12.93 -1.98
N MET A 95 -5.14 -11.92 -1.59
CA MET A 95 -5.61 -10.73 -0.91
C MET A 95 -5.39 -9.50 -1.77
N THR A 96 -6.21 -8.46 -1.58
CA THR A 96 -6.04 -7.16 -2.23
C THR A 96 -5.88 -6.06 -1.18
N THR A 97 -5.00 -5.12 -1.49
CA THR A 97 -4.75 -3.92 -0.69
C THR A 97 -4.58 -2.72 -1.62
N THR A 98 -4.73 -1.53 -1.10
CA THR A 98 -4.49 -0.29 -1.87
C THR A 98 -3.13 0.26 -1.45
N PRO A 99 -2.09 0.14 -2.30
CA PRO A 99 -0.77 0.64 -1.98
C PRO A 99 -0.75 2.17 -1.99
N ASP A 100 -0.05 2.77 -1.01
CA ASP A 100 0.30 4.18 -1.02
C ASP A 100 1.69 4.36 -1.64
N LEU A 101 1.77 5.10 -2.75
CA LEU A 101 2.97 5.26 -3.56
C LEU A 101 3.57 6.67 -3.52
N HIS A 102 3.13 7.55 -2.61
CA HIS A 102 3.69 8.90 -2.50
C HIS A 102 5.21 8.89 -2.32
N ARG A 103 5.73 7.96 -1.52
CA ARG A 103 7.18 7.81 -1.27
C ARG A 103 7.86 6.78 -2.19
N TYR A 104 7.16 6.29 -3.23
CA TYR A 104 7.76 5.30 -4.12
C TYR A 104 9.08 5.82 -4.73
N PRO A 105 10.14 5.02 -4.73
CA PRO A 105 10.27 3.61 -4.36
C PRO A 105 10.79 3.36 -2.92
N PHE A 106 10.60 4.28 -1.99
CA PHE A 106 10.88 4.13 -0.55
C PHE A 106 9.60 3.90 0.24
N ASP A 107 8.69 3.16 -0.36
CA ASP A 107 7.35 2.90 0.11
C ASP A 107 7.32 1.80 1.18
N SER A 108 6.36 1.92 2.09
CA SER A 108 5.98 0.89 3.05
C SER A 108 4.50 0.60 2.93
N HIS A 109 4.13 -0.65 3.14
CA HIS A 109 2.76 -1.10 2.98
C HIS A 109 2.30 -1.94 4.15
N THR A 110 1.00 -1.94 4.37
CA THR A 110 0.34 -2.85 5.31
C THR A 110 -0.37 -3.93 4.51
N LEU A 111 -0.08 -5.18 4.83
CA LEU A 111 -0.72 -6.36 4.24
C LEU A 111 -1.78 -6.88 5.22
N PRO A 112 -3.07 -6.54 5.05
CA PRO A 112 -4.11 -6.92 5.98
C PRO A 112 -4.72 -8.27 5.63
N ILE A 113 -4.90 -9.15 6.63
CA ILE A 113 -5.77 -10.32 6.56
C ILE A 113 -6.97 -10.02 7.46
N GLN A 114 -8.17 -9.97 6.88
CA GLN A 114 -9.36 -9.55 7.59
C GLN A 114 -10.45 -10.60 7.44
N ILE A 115 -11.02 -11.00 8.58
CA ILE A 115 -12.10 -11.97 8.62
C ILE A 115 -13.30 -11.41 9.36
N LYS A 116 -14.48 -11.81 8.94
CA LYS A 116 -15.74 -11.57 9.64
C LYS A 116 -16.62 -12.83 9.63
N HIS A 117 -17.61 -12.87 10.52
CA HIS A 117 -18.66 -13.88 10.42
C HIS A 117 -19.54 -13.61 9.20
N LYS A 118 -19.88 -14.65 8.44
CA LYS A 118 -20.58 -14.53 7.16
C LYS A 118 -22.03 -14.06 7.35
N HIS A 119 -22.71 -14.58 8.37
CA HIS A 119 -24.14 -14.40 8.57
C HIS A 119 -24.51 -13.65 9.87
N LYS A 120 -23.68 -13.73 10.93
CA LYS A 120 -23.98 -13.14 12.25
C LYS A 120 -23.41 -11.72 12.35
N ASN A 121 -24.23 -10.78 12.81
CA ASN A 121 -23.82 -9.41 13.10
C ASN A 121 -23.13 -9.32 14.47
N ASP A 122 -22.63 -8.13 14.85
CA ASP A 122 -21.88 -7.90 16.10
C ASP A 122 -22.70 -8.10 17.39
N LYS A 123 -24.04 -8.13 17.30
CA LYS A 123 -24.92 -8.48 18.43
C LYS A 123 -25.08 -9.98 18.62
N GLN A 124 -24.71 -10.77 17.59
CA GLN A 124 -24.85 -12.22 17.58
C GLN A 124 -23.52 -12.94 17.71
N ALA A 125 -22.43 -12.40 17.13
CA ALA A 125 -21.09 -12.95 17.21
C ALA A 125 -20.03 -11.85 17.24
N VAL A 126 -19.07 -11.96 18.15
CA VAL A 126 -17.96 -11.02 18.33
C VAL A 126 -16.64 -11.79 18.28
N PHE A 127 -15.70 -11.28 17.49
CA PHE A 127 -14.35 -11.80 17.50
C PHE A 127 -13.53 -11.26 18.67
N VAL A 128 -12.64 -12.10 19.17
CA VAL A 128 -11.60 -11.73 20.14
C VAL A 128 -10.28 -12.28 19.59
N ILE A 129 -9.23 -11.46 19.61
CA ILE A 129 -7.92 -11.91 19.09
C ILE A 129 -7.27 -12.89 20.07
N ASP A 130 -6.92 -14.06 19.57
CA ASP A 130 -6.07 -15.01 20.28
C ASP A 130 -4.60 -14.65 20.01
N THR A 131 -4.03 -13.82 20.87
CA THR A 131 -2.66 -13.32 20.74
C THR A 131 -1.62 -14.44 20.90
N ALA A 132 -1.94 -15.51 21.64
CA ALA A 132 -1.02 -16.63 21.82
C ALA A 132 -0.85 -17.46 20.54
N ARG A 133 -1.87 -17.45 19.67
CA ARG A 133 -1.90 -18.19 18.39
C ARG A 133 -1.82 -17.26 17.17
N THR A 134 -1.41 -16.02 17.39
CA THR A 134 -1.24 -15.02 16.31
C THR A 134 0.23 -14.70 16.13
N GLY A 135 0.70 -14.72 14.87
CA GLY A 135 2.09 -14.43 14.59
C GLY A 135 2.46 -14.52 13.12
N LEU A 136 3.75 -14.35 12.89
CA LEU A 136 4.42 -14.52 11.61
C LEU A 136 5.58 -15.50 11.81
N ASP A 137 5.72 -16.46 10.93
CA ASP A 137 6.88 -17.34 10.93
C ASP A 137 8.14 -16.51 10.67
N LYS A 138 9.17 -16.75 11.51
CA LYS A 138 10.45 -16.01 11.43
C LYS A 138 11.24 -16.28 10.17
N GLU A 139 10.96 -17.40 9.50
CA GLU A 139 11.60 -17.77 8.23
C GLU A 139 10.87 -17.21 7.02
N THR A 140 9.73 -16.52 7.23
CA THR A 140 8.96 -15.92 6.14
C THR A 140 9.75 -14.80 5.48
N VAL A 141 9.96 -14.94 4.18
CA VAL A 141 10.61 -13.95 3.32
C VAL A 141 9.63 -13.47 2.27
N LEU A 142 9.56 -12.17 2.04
CA LEU A 142 8.86 -11.55 0.91
C LEU A 142 9.92 -10.86 0.01
N PRO A 143 10.19 -11.38 -1.20
CA PRO A 143 11.29 -10.87 -2.01
C PRO A 143 11.20 -9.37 -2.30
N GLY A 144 12.25 -8.62 -1.95
CA GLY A 144 12.33 -7.17 -2.11
C GLY A 144 11.69 -6.34 -1.00
N TRP A 145 11.18 -7.01 0.06
CA TRP A 145 10.52 -6.39 1.20
C TRP A 145 11.04 -6.93 2.53
N GLU A 146 11.05 -6.09 3.53
CA GLU A 146 11.40 -6.42 4.90
C GLU A 146 10.19 -6.22 5.81
N PHE A 147 9.92 -7.21 6.68
CA PHE A 147 8.88 -7.09 7.71
C PHE A 147 9.42 -6.28 8.89
N TYR A 148 8.68 -5.25 9.33
CA TYR A 148 9.10 -4.42 10.48
C TYR A 148 8.06 -4.36 11.60
N GLY A 149 6.89 -4.96 11.42
CA GLY A 149 5.87 -5.02 12.46
C GLY A 149 4.64 -5.81 12.06
N SER A 150 3.90 -6.23 13.08
CA SER A 150 2.57 -6.83 12.92
C SER A 150 1.66 -6.36 14.05
N SER A 151 0.36 -6.30 13.78
CA SER A 151 -0.65 -6.03 14.79
C SER A 151 -1.93 -6.79 14.51
N ALA A 152 -2.71 -7.04 15.57
CA ALA A 152 -4.01 -7.67 15.45
C ALA A 152 -4.99 -6.95 16.36
N TYR A 153 -6.17 -6.64 15.84
CA TYR A 153 -7.23 -5.95 16.56
C TYR A 153 -8.61 -6.30 16.03
N VAL A 154 -9.62 -6.01 16.83
CA VAL A 154 -11.02 -6.19 16.42
C VAL A 154 -11.64 -4.82 16.17
N THR A 155 -12.44 -4.72 15.12
CA THR A 155 -13.19 -3.51 14.79
C THR A 155 -14.55 -3.89 14.24
N ASN A 156 -15.51 -2.99 14.35
CA ASN A 156 -16.83 -3.18 13.78
C ASN A 156 -16.96 -2.40 12.46
N LYS A 157 -17.61 -3.01 11.49
CA LYS A 157 -17.89 -2.37 10.20
C LYS A 157 -19.35 -2.51 9.83
N THR A 158 -19.97 -1.37 9.54
CA THR A 158 -21.32 -1.30 8.98
C THR A 158 -21.23 -1.39 7.45
N PHE A 159 -22.05 -2.22 6.83
CA PHE A 159 -22.10 -2.38 5.38
C PHE A 159 -23.44 -1.90 4.86
N LEU A 160 -23.42 -1.23 3.70
CA LEU A 160 -24.58 -0.64 3.04
C LEU A 160 -25.38 0.28 4.00
N ASN A 161 -26.52 0.77 3.65
CA ASN A 161 -27.40 1.59 4.50
C ASN A 161 -28.03 0.79 5.66
N ALA A 162 -27.38 -0.30 6.08
CA ALA A 162 -27.91 -1.22 7.06
C ALA A 162 -27.63 -0.71 8.49
N SER A 163 -28.62 -0.87 9.33
CA SER A 163 -28.50 -0.75 10.79
C SER A 163 -27.65 -1.87 11.41
N GLU A 164 -27.04 -2.73 10.59
CA GLU A 164 -26.27 -3.89 11.02
C GLU A 164 -24.77 -3.65 10.91
N SER A 165 -24.09 -3.87 12.01
CA SER A 165 -22.65 -3.84 12.14
C SER A 165 -22.13 -5.28 12.32
N TYR A 166 -20.93 -5.55 11.81
CA TYR A 166 -20.30 -6.86 11.90
C TYR A 166 -18.97 -6.74 12.61
N SER A 167 -18.74 -7.61 13.59
CA SER A 167 -17.43 -7.76 14.22
C SER A 167 -16.42 -8.31 13.22
N ARG A 168 -15.25 -7.71 13.17
CA ARG A 168 -14.20 -8.04 12.21
C ARG A 168 -12.85 -8.15 12.93
N ALA A 169 -12.19 -9.29 12.80
CA ALA A 169 -10.82 -9.45 13.23
C ALA A 169 -9.87 -9.04 12.09
N VAL A 170 -8.93 -8.18 12.40
CA VAL A 170 -7.97 -7.60 11.46
C VAL A 170 -6.56 -7.94 11.94
N PHE A 171 -5.80 -8.59 11.08
CA PHE A 171 -4.39 -8.92 11.29
C PHE A 171 -3.57 -8.18 10.24
N THR A 172 -2.60 -7.40 10.66
CA THR A 172 -1.81 -6.57 9.74
C THR A 172 -0.34 -6.92 9.86
N TYR A 173 0.33 -6.96 8.70
CA TYR A 173 1.76 -7.19 8.58
C TYR A 173 2.35 -6.03 7.80
N ASN A 174 3.28 -5.31 8.44
CA ASN A 174 3.87 -4.13 7.85
C ASN A 174 5.18 -4.50 7.15
N VAL A 175 5.29 -4.08 5.90
CA VAL A 175 6.46 -4.33 5.05
C VAL A 175 7.01 -3.02 4.51
N GLN A 176 8.31 -2.93 4.40
CA GLN A 176 9.01 -1.82 3.75
C GLN A 176 9.90 -2.35 2.64
N ARG A 177 10.10 -1.55 1.60
CA ARG A 177 10.97 -1.93 0.49
C ARG A 177 12.44 -1.87 0.92
N ASP A 178 13.25 -2.84 0.45
CA ASP A 178 14.69 -2.85 0.69
C ASP A 178 15.35 -1.60 0.06
N THR A 179 15.81 -0.72 0.94
CA THR A 179 16.37 0.60 0.56
C THR A 179 17.61 0.47 -0.30
N LEU A 180 18.54 -0.45 0.02
CA LEU A 180 19.78 -0.61 -0.72
C LEU A 180 19.52 -1.14 -2.15
N SER A 181 18.70 -2.15 -2.27
CA SER A 181 18.28 -2.70 -3.57
C SER A 181 17.59 -1.62 -4.41
N THR A 182 16.75 -0.81 -3.78
CA THR A 182 16.04 0.32 -4.38
C THR A 182 17.00 1.37 -4.94
N LEU A 183 17.95 1.84 -4.13
CA LEU A 183 18.96 2.82 -4.56
C LEU A 183 19.77 2.30 -5.76
N LEU A 184 20.24 1.06 -5.70
CA LEU A 184 21.06 0.49 -6.76
C LEU A 184 20.29 0.25 -8.06
N LYS A 185 19.03 -0.18 -7.97
CA LYS A 185 18.25 -0.55 -9.17
C LYS A 185 17.60 0.66 -9.85
N PHE A 186 17.11 1.62 -9.08
CA PHE A 186 16.33 2.74 -9.61
C PHE A 186 17.18 4.00 -9.79
N PHE A 187 17.96 4.40 -8.79
CA PHE A 187 18.63 5.69 -8.80
C PHE A 187 20.02 5.65 -9.43
N LEU A 188 20.79 4.58 -9.22
CA LEU A 188 22.16 4.50 -9.74
C LEU A 188 22.24 4.69 -11.27
N PRO A 189 21.42 4.05 -12.11
CA PRO A 189 21.48 4.25 -13.55
C PRO A 189 21.17 5.69 -13.95
N ILE A 190 20.21 6.34 -13.29
CA ILE A 190 19.82 7.72 -13.59
C ILE A 190 20.90 8.69 -13.13
N LEU A 191 21.50 8.47 -11.96
CA LEU A 191 22.61 9.30 -11.47
C LEU A 191 23.83 9.23 -12.40
N ILE A 192 24.16 8.05 -12.94
CA ILE A 192 25.23 7.91 -13.93
C ILE A 192 24.93 8.75 -15.18
N ILE A 193 23.69 8.72 -15.68
CA ILE A 193 23.25 9.55 -16.82
C ILE A 193 23.45 11.04 -16.52
N VAL A 194 23.02 11.50 -15.34
CA VAL A 194 23.16 12.89 -14.92
C VAL A 194 24.64 13.27 -14.82
N ILE A 195 25.47 12.43 -14.22
CA ILE A 195 26.93 12.69 -14.09
C ILE A 195 27.56 12.80 -15.48
N ILE A 196 27.29 11.87 -16.41
CA ILE A 196 27.82 11.91 -17.77
C ILE A 196 27.38 13.21 -18.48
N SER A 197 26.10 13.58 -18.33
CA SER A 197 25.56 14.82 -18.89
C SER A 197 26.26 16.06 -18.33
N LEU A 198 26.47 16.14 -17.01
CA LEU A 198 27.19 17.24 -16.38
C LEU A 198 28.68 17.27 -16.82
N CYS A 199 29.34 16.12 -16.92
CA CYS A 199 30.69 16.00 -17.43
C CYS A 199 30.79 16.46 -18.90
N SER A 200 29.75 16.34 -19.69
CA SER A 200 29.71 16.81 -21.07
C SER A 200 29.90 18.33 -21.20
N LEU A 201 29.63 19.12 -20.14
CA LEU A 201 29.90 20.56 -20.10
C LEU A 201 31.38 20.87 -20.28
N LEU A 202 32.27 19.92 -20.00
CA LEU A 202 33.71 20.02 -20.22
C LEU A 202 34.15 19.68 -21.66
N MET A 203 33.24 19.12 -22.47
CA MET A 203 33.52 18.67 -23.84
C MET A 203 33.42 19.83 -24.84
N LYS A 204 34.04 19.61 -26.01
CA LYS A 204 33.88 20.54 -27.16
C LYS A 204 32.40 20.60 -27.59
N THR A 205 31.99 21.77 -28.08
CA THR A 205 30.58 22.07 -28.41
C THR A 205 29.94 21.07 -29.37
N SER A 206 30.65 20.67 -30.42
CA SER A 206 30.12 19.77 -31.47
C SER A 206 29.75 18.35 -30.96
N SER A 207 30.53 17.83 -29.99
CA SER A 207 30.28 16.49 -29.42
C SER A 207 29.27 16.49 -28.27
N ARG A 208 29.11 17.63 -27.59
CA ARG A 208 28.23 17.79 -26.41
C ARG A 208 26.78 17.48 -26.71
N LEU A 209 26.25 18.01 -27.82
CA LEU A 209 24.83 17.88 -28.16
C LEU A 209 24.46 16.43 -28.40
N GLY A 210 25.27 15.66 -29.14
CA GLY A 210 25.01 14.25 -29.42
C GLY A 210 25.00 13.39 -28.14
N VAL A 211 25.96 13.60 -27.23
CA VAL A 211 26.02 12.91 -25.94
C VAL A 211 24.77 13.22 -25.12
N ASN A 212 24.39 14.49 -25.00
CA ASN A 212 23.24 14.86 -24.17
C ASN A 212 21.89 14.41 -24.75
N ALA A 213 21.73 14.39 -26.07
CA ALA A 213 20.55 13.84 -26.71
C ALA A 213 20.40 12.33 -26.37
N SER A 214 21.52 11.58 -26.42
CA SER A 214 21.53 10.16 -26.03
C SER A 214 21.23 9.96 -24.55
N MET A 215 21.80 10.80 -23.66
CA MET A 215 21.54 10.73 -22.21
C MET A 215 20.08 11.06 -21.88
N PHE A 216 19.49 12.05 -22.57
CA PHE A 216 18.09 12.40 -22.39
C PHE A 216 17.16 11.22 -22.80
N LEU A 217 17.44 10.62 -23.98
CA LEU A 217 16.68 9.45 -24.43
C LEU A 217 16.81 8.27 -23.45
N ALA A 218 18.03 8.00 -22.95
CA ALA A 218 18.26 6.95 -21.98
C ALA A 218 17.47 7.20 -20.68
N ALA A 219 17.44 8.44 -20.18
CA ALA A 219 16.64 8.81 -19.00
C ALA A 219 15.14 8.57 -19.21
N VAL A 220 14.61 8.94 -20.40
CA VAL A 220 13.21 8.68 -20.75
C VAL A 220 12.90 7.19 -20.78
N MET A 221 13.77 6.36 -21.37
CA MET A 221 13.59 4.91 -21.44
C MET A 221 13.61 4.25 -20.06
N ILE A 222 14.51 4.69 -19.17
CA ILE A 222 14.56 4.19 -17.79
C ILE A 222 13.29 4.60 -17.04
N HIS A 223 12.88 5.87 -17.14
CA HIS A 223 11.67 6.35 -16.48
C HIS A 223 10.43 5.56 -16.94
N TRP A 224 10.27 5.37 -18.24
CA TRP A 224 9.16 4.57 -18.78
C TRP A 224 9.16 3.15 -18.20
N ARG A 225 10.34 2.49 -18.20
CA ARG A 225 10.48 1.13 -17.63
C ARG A 225 10.05 1.05 -16.17
N ILE A 226 10.32 2.09 -15.39
CA ILE A 226 9.95 2.14 -13.97
C ILE A 226 8.45 2.46 -13.82
N ALA A 227 7.94 3.38 -14.62
CA ALA A 227 6.53 3.76 -14.61
C ALA A 227 5.60 2.59 -14.95
N ASP A 228 6.02 1.68 -15.85
CA ASP A 228 5.27 0.46 -16.17
C ASP A 228 5.17 -0.53 -15.00
N ALA A 229 5.97 -0.39 -13.96
CA ALA A 229 5.99 -1.29 -12.81
C ALA A 229 5.06 -0.87 -11.65
N ILE A 230 4.36 0.25 -11.80
CA ILE A 230 3.43 0.79 -10.80
C ILE A 230 2.08 1.14 -11.42
N PRO A 231 0.97 1.12 -10.65
CA PRO A 231 -0.33 1.55 -11.16
C PRO A 231 -0.33 3.05 -11.46
N LEU A 232 -1.20 3.45 -12.39
CA LEU A 232 -1.47 4.87 -12.61
C LEU A 232 -2.16 5.45 -11.37
N VAL A 233 -1.44 6.33 -10.67
CA VAL A 233 -1.97 7.06 -9.50
C VAL A 233 -2.27 8.51 -9.85
N GLY A 234 -3.23 9.12 -9.14
CA GLY A 234 -3.66 10.51 -9.39
C GLY A 234 -2.77 11.58 -8.72
N TYR A 235 -1.57 11.23 -8.30
CA TYR A 235 -0.63 12.11 -7.62
C TYR A 235 0.82 11.82 -8.07
N ALA A 236 1.72 12.79 -7.88
CA ALA A 236 3.14 12.59 -8.13
C ALA A 236 3.76 11.73 -7.03
N THR A 237 4.59 10.77 -7.44
CA THR A 237 5.43 9.98 -6.55
C THR A 237 6.77 10.68 -6.32
N PHE A 238 7.50 10.29 -5.27
CA PHE A 238 8.88 10.78 -5.07
C PHE A 238 9.77 10.53 -6.31
N LEU A 239 9.56 9.40 -7.01
CA LEU A 239 10.30 9.11 -8.24
C LEU A 239 9.97 10.11 -9.35
N ASP A 240 8.71 10.51 -9.50
CA ASP A 240 8.31 11.49 -10.51
C ASP A 240 8.98 12.84 -10.24
N GLU A 241 9.03 13.29 -9.00
CA GLU A 241 9.73 14.50 -8.59
C GLU A 241 11.24 14.42 -8.88
N PHE A 242 11.86 13.27 -8.59
CA PHE A 242 13.25 13.01 -8.92
C PHE A 242 13.49 13.08 -10.44
N MET A 243 12.58 12.51 -11.24
CA MET A 243 12.70 12.54 -12.69
C MET A 243 12.47 13.94 -13.27
N ILE A 244 11.62 14.77 -12.69
CA ILE A 244 11.45 16.19 -13.07
C ILE A 244 12.77 16.93 -12.89
N ILE A 245 13.45 16.77 -11.77
CA ILE A 245 14.78 17.38 -11.52
C ILE A 245 15.79 16.85 -12.54
N THR A 246 15.78 15.56 -12.83
CA THR A 246 16.62 14.93 -13.85
C THR A 246 16.42 15.56 -15.21
N TYR A 247 15.18 15.63 -15.68
CA TYR A 247 14.85 16.24 -16.99
C TYR A 247 15.20 17.72 -17.04
N ALA A 248 14.97 18.47 -15.98
CA ALA A 248 15.37 19.87 -15.89
C ALA A 248 16.90 20.02 -16.01
N THR A 249 17.67 19.17 -15.32
CA THR A 249 19.13 19.15 -15.39
C THR A 249 19.62 18.83 -16.81
N LEU A 250 19.14 17.73 -17.40
CA LEU A 250 19.49 17.33 -18.76
C LEU A 250 19.09 18.40 -19.78
N GLY A 251 17.90 18.98 -19.64
CA GLY A 251 17.39 20.06 -20.47
C GLY A 251 18.28 21.30 -20.42
N MET A 252 18.73 21.74 -19.24
CA MET A 252 19.66 22.87 -19.08
C MET A 252 20.97 22.60 -19.81
N VAL A 253 21.50 21.38 -19.74
CA VAL A 253 22.74 21.01 -20.43
C VAL A 253 22.54 20.99 -21.95
N VAL A 254 21.42 20.47 -22.44
CA VAL A 254 21.07 20.49 -23.88
C VAL A 254 20.93 21.93 -24.40
N VAL A 255 20.20 22.80 -23.70
CA VAL A 255 20.03 24.21 -24.06
C VAL A 255 21.40 24.92 -24.11
N THR A 256 22.28 24.68 -23.15
CA THR A 256 23.63 25.19 -23.17
C THR A 256 24.40 24.71 -24.41
N GLY A 257 24.22 23.42 -24.80
CA GLY A 257 24.82 22.87 -26.01
C GLY A 257 24.34 23.57 -27.27
N ILE A 258 23.03 23.83 -27.39
CA ILE A 258 22.43 24.52 -28.54
C ILE A 258 22.94 25.97 -28.62
N VAL A 259 22.91 26.71 -27.50
CA VAL A 259 23.37 28.10 -27.46
C VAL A 259 24.83 28.19 -27.87
N THR A 260 25.69 27.32 -27.33
CA THR A 260 27.13 27.34 -27.69
C THR A 260 27.37 26.94 -29.15
N LEU A 261 26.54 26.08 -29.74
CA LEU A 261 26.60 25.73 -31.17
C LEU A 261 26.24 26.93 -32.05
N MET A 262 25.14 27.64 -31.75
CA MET A 262 24.74 28.86 -32.45
C MET A 262 25.81 29.95 -32.40
N LEU A 263 26.44 30.14 -31.23
CA LEU A 263 27.53 31.10 -31.07
C LEU A 263 28.79 30.66 -31.85
N ALA A 264 29.03 29.34 -31.98
CA ALA A 264 30.14 28.83 -32.79
C ALA A 264 29.95 29.11 -34.29
N GLU A 265 28.73 28.98 -34.78
CA GLU A 265 28.37 29.36 -36.15
C GLU A 265 28.53 30.86 -36.39
N ALA A 266 28.20 31.69 -35.39
CA ALA A 266 28.42 33.14 -35.42
C ALA A 266 29.91 33.51 -35.16
N LYS A 267 30.81 32.56 -34.91
CA LYS A 267 32.26 32.76 -34.62
C LYS A 267 32.54 33.63 -33.40
N ASP A 268 31.58 33.74 -32.45
CA ASP A 268 31.74 34.52 -31.21
C ASP A 268 32.37 33.67 -30.08
N THR A 269 33.67 33.50 -30.15
CA THR A 269 34.43 32.70 -29.18
C THR A 269 34.34 33.25 -27.75
N ALA A 270 34.29 34.59 -27.60
CA ALA A 270 34.21 35.22 -26.29
C ALA A 270 32.92 34.93 -25.54
N GLN A 271 31.80 34.90 -26.27
CA GLN A 271 30.52 34.52 -25.68
C GLN A 271 30.44 33.03 -25.39
N ILE A 272 30.99 32.15 -26.23
CA ILE A 272 31.07 30.70 -25.97
C ILE A 272 31.79 30.45 -24.64
N GLU A 273 32.93 31.06 -24.41
CA GLU A 273 33.66 30.89 -23.14
C GLU A 273 32.88 31.42 -21.94
N ARG A 274 32.15 32.52 -22.09
CA ARG A 274 31.30 33.08 -21.04
C ARG A 274 30.17 32.12 -20.69
N VAL A 275 29.42 31.62 -21.69
CA VAL A 275 28.33 30.67 -21.51
C VAL A 275 28.84 29.39 -20.84
N ASN A 276 29.93 28.82 -21.31
CA ASN A 276 30.50 27.60 -20.73
C ASN A 276 30.90 27.81 -19.26
N ARG A 277 31.53 28.94 -18.93
CA ARG A 277 31.95 29.26 -17.56
C ARG A 277 30.76 29.40 -16.61
N TRP A 278 29.70 30.07 -17.05
CA TRP A 278 28.48 30.22 -16.26
C TRP A 278 27.75 28.90 -16.11
N SER A 279 27.62 28.11 -17.18
CA SER A 279 26.95 26.79 -17.13
C SER A 279 27.65 25.85 -16.15
N LEU A 280 28.97 25.78 -16.16
CA LEU A 280 29.77 24.98 -15.21
C LEU A 280 29.63 25.45 -13.75
N ARG A 281 29.38 26.74 -13.52
CA ARG A 281 29.25 27.30 -12.18
C ARG A 281 27.83 27.17 -11.62
N ILE A 282 26.82 27.16 -12.49
CA ILE A 282 25.39 27.19 -12.06
C ILE A 282 24.77 25.82 -12.13
N ILE A 283 24.88 25.08 -13.24
CA ILE A 283 24.10 23.87 -13.47
C ILE A 283 24.45 22.77 -12.47
N PRO A 284 25.74 22.40 -12.24
CA PRO A 284 26.04 21.32 -11.31
C PRO A 284 25.60 21.61 -9.86
N PRO A 285 25.93 22.78 -9.24
CA PRO A 285 25.52 23.03 -7.86
C PRO A 285 24.01 23.20 -7.71
N LEU A 286 23.32 23.76 -8.70
CA LEU A 286 21.87 23.86 -8.71
C LEU A 286 21.23 22.47 -8.73
N SER A 287 21.69 21.57 -9.62
CA SER A 287 21.19 20.21 -9.72
C SER A 287 21.42 19.43 -8.42
N ILE A 288 22.64 19.50 -7.86
CA ILE A 288 22.95 18.84 -6.59
C ILE A 288 22.05 19.39 -5.47
N GLY A 289 21.89 20.72 -5.41
CA GLY A 289 21.04 21.37 -4.42
C GLY A 289 19.57 20.91 -4.49
N LEU A 290 19.02 20.78 -5.71
CA LEU A 290 17.65 20.28 -5.93
C LEU A 290 17.49 18.82 -5.51
N TYR A 291 18.44 17.94 -5.85
CA TYR A 291 18.42 16.56 -5.39
C TYR A 291 18.53 16.46 -3.87
N CYS A 292 19.44 17.22 -3.24
CA CYS A 292 19.57 17.25 -1.78
C CYS A 292 18.25 17.72 -1.13
N LEU A 293 17.63 18.76 -1.67
CA LEU A 293 16.35 19.26 -1.17
C LEU A 293 15.25 18.18 -1.28
N LEU A 294 15.19 17.48 -2.42
CA LEU A 294 14.23 16.41 -2.62
C LEU A 294 14.45 15.26 -1.63
N PHE A 295 15.70 14.78 -1.45
CA PHE A 295 15.96 13.71 -0.49
C PHE A 295 15.70 14.10 0.97
N LEU A 296 15.76 15.40 1.31
CA LEU A 296 15.36 15.88 2.63
C LEU A 296 13.87 15.68 2.91
N THR A 297 13.02 15.65 1.88
CA THR A 297 11.57 15.37 2.08
C THR A 297 11.28 13.95 2.56
N LEU A 298 12.21 12.99 2.36
CA LEU A 298 12.06 11.63 2.89
C LEU A 298 12.32 11.54 4.40
N LEU A 299 12.99 12.55 4.98
CA LEU A 299 13.33 12.59 6.41
C LEU A 299 12.23 13.22 7.25
N VAL A 300 11.27 13.90 6.61
CA VAL A 300 10.09 14.52 7.21
C VAL A 300 8.87 13.63 7.00
#